data_3854f48f2093d4c9b7c7842709b03a69
#
_entry.id   3854f48f2093d4c9b7c7842709b03a69
#
_cell.length_a   1.000
_cell.length_b   1.000
_cell.length_c   1.000
_cell.angle_alpha   90.00
_cell.angle_beta   90.00
_cell.angle_gamma   90.00
#
_symmetry.space_group_name_H-M   'P 1'
#
loop_
_entity.id
_entity.type
_entity.pdbx_description
1 polymer ?
#
loop_
_entity_poly.entity_id
_entity_poly.type
_entity_poly.pdbx_seq_one_letter_code
_entity_poly.pdbx_strand_id
1 'polypeptide(L)'
;GTLTDNNGRKADFRNVIIVMTTNAGAETMQKATIGFTTQRESGDEMGDLKRMFTPEFRNRLDSIVSFRALDEEIILRVVDKFLLQLEGQLGEKKVEVTFTDALRKHLAKRGFDPLMGARPMQRLIQDTIRRALADELLFGRLVDGGRLTVDVNEAGEVQLDIEPRKSDKPKAEPATA
;
A
#
# COMPACT_ATOMS: atom_id res chain seq x y z
N GLY A 1 -3.16 -14.07 -35.51
CA GLY A 1 -3.70 -14.46 -34.24
C GLY A 1 -3.40 -15.90 -33.79
N THR A 2 -2.35 -16.55 -34.34
CA THR A 2 -1.91 -17.86 -33.88
C THR A 2 -0.48 -17.79 -33.36
N LEU A 3 -0.22 -18.48 -32.27
CA LEU A 3 1.11 -18.73 -31.72
C LEU A 3 1.42 -20.22 -31.83
N THR A 4 2.65 -20.55 -32.26
CA THR A 4 3.12 -21.93 -32.25
C THR A 4 4.18 -22.06 -31.16
N ASP A 5 4.02 -23.04 -30.25
CA ASP A 5 4.98 -23.32 -29.21
C ASP A 5 6.21 -24.08 -29.77
N ASN A 6 7.23 -24.27 -28.94
CA ASN A 6 8.44 -25.00 -29.30
C ASN A 6 8.21 -26.47 -29.66
N ASN A 7 7.05 -27.03 -29.30
CA ASN A 7 6.65 -28.41 -29.58
C ASN A 7 5.75 -28.52 -30.82
N GLY A 8 5.57 -27.42 -31.57
CA GLY A 8 4.75 -27.35 -32.77
C GLY A 8 3.23 -27.26 -32.53
N ARG A 9 2.78 -27.04 -31.28
CA ARG A 9 1.36 -26.87 -30.96
C ARG A 9 0.93 -25.46 -31.31
N LYS A 10 -0.17 -25.33 -32.05
CA LYS A 10 -0.76 -24.04 -32.42
C LYS A 10 -1.84 -23.63 -31.41
N ALA A 11 -1.72 -22.44 -30.87
CA ALA A 11 -2.72 -21.80 -30.02
C ALA A 11 -3.37 -20.61 -30.75
N ASP A 12 -4.67 -20.44 -30.56
CA ASP A 12 -5.44 -19.34 -31.14
C ASP A 12 -5.40 -18.13 -30.19
N PHE A 13 -4.85 -17.02 -30.66
CA PHE A 13 -4.69 -15.76 -29.92
C PHE A 13 -5.62 -14.64 -30.40
N ARG A 14 -6.62 -14.94 -31.23
CA ARG A 14 -7.50 -13.90 -31.80
C ARG A 14 -8.35 -13.18 -30.75
N ASN A 15 -8.70 -13.87 -29.67
CA ASN A 15 -9.51 -13.32 -28.57
C ASN A 15 -8.69 -13.13 -27.28
N VAL A 16 -7.36 -12.92 -27.39
CA VAL A 16 -6.48 -12.78 -26.25
C VAL A 16 -6.00 -11.34 -26.12
N ILE A 17 -6.11 -10.77 -24.92
CA ILE A 17 -5.48 -9.50 -24.56
C ILE A 17 -4.11 -9.83 -23.98
N ILE A 18 -3.05 -9.28 -24.57
CA ILE A 18 -1.69 -9.48 -24.13
C ILE A 18 -1.26 -8.25 -23.33
N VAL A 19 -0.89 -8.46 -22.07
CA VAL A 19 -0.30 -7.44 -21.22
C VAL A 19 1.14 -7.83 -20.93
N MET A 20 2.07 -6.92 -21.25
CA MET A 20 3.50 -7.11 -20.97
C MET A 20 3.96 -6.08 -19.95
N THR A 21 4.80 -6.49 -19.01
CA THR A 21 5.42 -5.61 -18.02
C THR A 21 6.93 -5.64 -18.19
N THR A 22 7.57 -4.49 -18.03
CA THR A 22 9.02 -4.34 -18.07
C THR A 22 9.45 -3.30 -17.05
N ASN A 23 10.69 -3.41 -16.57
CA ASN A 23 11.38 -2.40 -15.78
C ASN A 23 12.33 -1.55 -16.63
N ALA A 24 12.14 -1.53 -17.94
CA ALA A 24 12.91 -0.67 -18.84
C ALA A 24 12.79 0.81 -18.37
N GLY A 25 13.91 1.51 -18.33
CA GLY A 25 13.98 2.90 -17.85
C GLY A 25 14.13 3.06 -16.34
N ALA A 26 13.92 2.02 -15.53
CA ALA A 26 14.07 2.12 -14.08
C ALA A 26 15.51 2.43 -13.65
N GLU A 27 16.51 1.87 -14.33
CA GLU A 27 17.93 2.17 -14.07
C GLU A 27 18.33 3.59 -14.48
N THR A 28 17.75 4.09 -15.53
CA THR A 28 18.00 5.45 -16.02
C THR A 28 17.40 6.49 -15.08
N MET A 29 16.23 6.21 -14.50
CA MET A 29 15.63 7.03 -13.45
C MET A 29 16.50 7.10 -12.19
N GLN A 30 17.23 6.05 -11.85
CA GLN A 30 18.12 6.02 -10.67
C GLN A 30 19.44 6.75 -10.91
N LYS A 31 19.95 6.82 -12.14
CA LYS A 31 21.25 7.43 -12.48
C LYS A 31 21.22 8.96 -12.60
N ALA A 32 20.05 9.59 -12.59
CA ALA A 32 19.89 11.02 -12.86
C ALA A 32 20.27 11.95 -11.68
N THR A 33 21.16 11.55 -10.76
CA THR A 33 21.49 12.38 -9.59
C THR A 33 22.96 12.80 -9.53
N ILE A 34 23.72 12.71 -10.61
CA ILE A 34 25.10 13.25 -10.65
C ILE A 34 25.18 14.31 -11.75
N GLY A 35 24.75 15.53 -11.43
CA GLY A 35 24.86 16.70 -12.32
C GLY A 35 23.77 17.74 -12.07
N PHE A 36 24.15 19.00 -12.05
CA PHE A 36 23.40 20.22 -11.68
C PHE A 36 22.21 20.58 -12.60
N THR A 37 21.44 19.64 -13.14
CA THR A 37 20.25 19.93 -13.94
C THR A 37 19.01 19.31 -13.36
N THR A 38 18.19 20.16 -12.75
CA THR A 38 16.88 19.88 -12.11
C THR A 38 15.73 19.66 -13.11
N GLN A 39 15.99 19.28 -14.33
CA GLN A 39 14.92 18.94 -15.28
C GLN A 39 14.88 17.42 -15.48
N ARG A 40 14.01 16.77 -14.74
CA ARG A 40 13.53 15.42 -15.02
C ARG A 40 12.71 15.46 -16.31
N GLU A 41 13.34 15.25 -17.43
CA GLU A 41 12.60 15.03 -18.67
C GLU A 41 11.96 13.64 -18.61
N SER A 42 10.63 13.61 -18.62
CA SER A 42 9.78 12.40 -18.73
C SER A 42 9.97 11.64 -20.06
N GLY A 43 11.12 11.72 -20.68
CA GLY A 43 11.37 11.26 -22.05
C GLY A 43 12.26 10.03 -22.20
N ASP A 44 12.95 9.61 -21.14
CA ASP A 44 13.99 8.59 -21.26
C ASP A 44 13.46 7.15 -21.27
N GLU A 45 12.26 6.94 -20.70
CA GLU A 45 11.58 5.64 -20.73
C GLU A 45 11.28 5.18 -22.16
N MET A 46 10.92 6.12 -23.03
CA MET A 46 10.67 5.85 -24.45
C MET A 46 11.98 5.56 -25.20
N GLY A 47 13.10 6.08 -24.73
CA GLY A 47 14.43 5.78 -25.24
C GLY A 47 14.82 4.32 -25.01
N ASP A 48 14.60 3.82 -23.81
CA ASP A 48 14.90 2.42 -23.45
C ASP A 48 13.96 1.44 -24.14
N LEU A 49 12.68 1.77 -24.28
CA LEU A 49 11.74 0.98 -25.08
C LEU A 49 12.15 0.91 -26.56
N LYS A 50 12.70 2.00 -27.11
CA LYS A 50 13.23 2.03 -28.49
C LYS A 50 14.47 1.14 -28.67
N ARG A 51 15.27 0.97 -27.62
CA ARG A 51 16.44 0.08 -27.62
C ARG A 51 16.06 -1.39 -27.48
N MET A 52 15.02 -1.69 -26.67
CA MET A 52 14.61 -3.06 -26.38
C MET A 52 13.73 -3.67 -27.48
N PHE A 53 12.90 -2.87 -28.11
CA PHE A 53 11.91 -3.34 -29.08
C PHE A 53 12.08 -2.67 -30.42
N THR A 54 11.98 -3.48 -31.50
CA THR A 54 12.03 -2.98 -32.87
C THR A 54 10.87 -2.04 -33.17
N PRO A 55 11.00 -1.13 -34.14
CA PRO A 55 9.90 -0.26 -34.55
C PRO A 55 8.63 -1.04 -34.94
N GLU A 56 8.80 -2.17 -35.63
CA GLU A 56 7.70 -3.02 -36.09
C GLU A 56 6.91 -3.59 -34.90
N PHE A 57 7.60 -3.99 -33.83
CA PHE A 57 6.95 -4.47 -32.62
C PHE A 57 6.22 -3.36 -31.90
N ARG A 58 6.85 -2.20 -31.71
CA ARG A 58 6.24 -1.04 -31.04
C ARG A 58 4.99 -0.52 -31.74
N ASN A 59 4.98 -0.54 -33.08
CA ASN A 59 3.82 -0.12 -33.89
C ASN A 59 2.61 -1.07 -33.77
N ARG A 60 2.80 -2.25 -33.18
CA ARG A 60 1.72 -3.21 -32.92
C ARG A 60 1.16 -3.14 -31.51
N LEU A 61 1.72 -2.30 -30.64
CA LEU A 61 1.21 -2.06 -29.30
C LEU A 61 0.03 -1.06 -29.38
N ASP A 62 -1.11 -1.44 -28.83
CA ASP A 62 -2.28 -0.57 -28.77
C ASP A 62 -2.06 0.57 -27.76
N SER A 63 -1.38 0.30 -26.66
CA SER A 63 -1.09 1.29 -25.61
C SER A 63 0.20 0.96 -24.85
N ILE A 64 0.93 2.01 -24.49
CA ILE A 64 2.10 1.96 -23.62
C ILE A 64 1.76 2.80 -22.39
N VAL A 65 1.80 2.17 -21.20
CA VAL A 65 1.50 2.82 -19.92
C VAL A 65 2.78 2.94 -19.11
N SER A 66 3.21 4.17 -18.85
CA SER A 66 4.35 4.47 -18.00
C SER A 66 3.90 4.67 -16.56
N PHE A 67 4.59 4.00 -15.62
CA PHE A 67 4.39 4.18 -14.19
C PHE A 67 5.47 5.11 -13.64
N ARG A 68 5.05 6.26 -13.13
CA ARG A 68 5.95 7.25 -12.53
C ARG A 68 6.24 6.94 -11.07
N ALA A 69 7.31 7.54 -10.54
CA ALA A 69 7.57 7.54 -9.11
C ALA A 69 6.38 8.17 -8.35
N LEU A 70 6.13 7.67 -7.14
CA LEU A 70 5.07 8.19 -6.29
C LEU A 70 5.51 9.53 -5.70
N ASP A 71 4.66 10.55 -5.84
CA ASP A 71 4.80 11.80 -5.10
C ASP A 71 4.21 11.68 -3.68
N GLU A 72 4.46 12.70 -2.86
CA GLU A 72 4.03 12.71 -1.45
C GLU A 72 2.50 12.61 -1.32
N GLU A 73 1.76 13.26 -2.21
CA GLU A 73 0.29 13.22 -2.20
C GLU A 73 -0.23 11.82 -2.49
N ILE A 74 0.37 11.13 -3.47
CA ILE A 74 0.00 9.76 -3.81
C ILE A 74 0.40 8.80 -2.68
N ILE A 75 1.55 9.01 -2.04
CA ILE A 75 1.96 8.21 -0.88
C ILE A 75 0.94 8.34 0.26
N LEU A 76 0.46 9.55 0.57
CA LEU A 76 -0.58 9.76 1.58
C LEU A 76 -1.88 9.02 1.20
N ARG A 77 -2.30 9.06 -0.05
CA ARG A 77 -3.47 8.30 -0.52
C ARG A 77 -3.28 6.78 -0.36
N VAL A 78 -2.07 6.29 -0.54
CA VAL A 78 -1.74 4.88 -0.30
C VAL A 78 -1.86 4.54 1.19
N VAL A 79 -1.36 5.42 2.08
CA VAL A 79 -1.56 5.29 3.53
C VAL A 79 -3.05 5.22 3.87
N ASP A 80 -3.84 6.17 3.37
CA ASP A 80 -5.28 6.23 3.61
C ASP A 80 -5.99 4.94 3.17
N LYS A 81 -5.62 4.39 2.03
CA LYS A 81 -6.16 3.11 1.56
C LYS A 81 -5.90 1.97 2.55
N PHE A 82 -4.68 1.87 3.08
CA PHE A 82 -4.35 0.81 4.05
C PHE A 82 -5.01 1.04 5.40
N LEU A 83 -5.12 2.29 5.85
CA LEU A 83 -5.81 2.63 7.08
C LEU A 83 -7.32 2.35 6.97
N LEU A 84 -7.95 2.66 5.83
CA LEU A 84 -9.36 2.32 5.57
C LEU A 84 -9.60 0.80 5.58
N GLN A 85 -8.67 0.02 5.05
CA GLN A 85 -8.75 -1.44 5.12
C GLN A 85 -8.68 -1.95 6.58
N LEU A 86 -7.81 -1.34 7.39
CA LEU A 86 -7.70 -1.66 8.81
C LEU A 86 -8.96 -1.24 9.58
N GLU A 87 -9.51 -0.07 9.30
CA GLU A 87 -10.79 0.41 9.84
C GLU A 87 -11.93 -0.57 9.57
N GLY A 88 -12.06 -1.06 8.32
CA GLY A 88 -13.06 -2.07 7.97
C GLY A 88 -12.93 -3.34 8.81
N GLN A 89 -11.69 -3.84 9.01
CA GLN A 89 -11.44 -5.03 9.82
C GLN A 89 -11.73 -4.82 11.33
N LEU A 90 -11.46 -3.61 11.84
CA LEU A 90 -11.78 -3.26 13.22
C LEU A 90 -13.28 -3.05 13.41
N GLY A 91 -13.99 -2.53 12.42
CA GLY A 91 -15.43 -2.40 12.39
C GLY A 91 -16.16 -3.75 12.54
N GLU A 92 -15.65 -4.83 11.93
CA GLU A 92 -16.16 -6.19 12.12
C GLU A 92 -16.10 -6.64 13.59
N LYS A 93 -15.15 -6.11 14.35
CA LYS A 93 -15.00 -6.33 15.80
C LYS A 93 -15.69 -5.28 16.68
N LYS A 94 -16.54 -4.45 16.09
CA LYS A 94 -17.27 -3.37 16.77
C LYS A 94 -16.36 -2.30 17.37
N VAL A 95 -15.17 -2.10 16.79
CA VAL A 95 -14.23 -1.06 17.17
C VAL A 95 -14.30 0.07 16.15
N GLU A 96 -14.68 1.25 16.62
CA GLU A 96 -14.68 2.49 15.86
C GLU A 96 -13.30 3.13 15.99
N VAL A 97 -12.55 3.26 14.88
CA VAL A 97 -11.18 3.75 14.92
C VAL A 97 -11.04 5.12 14.27
N THR A 98 -10.20 5.95 14.83
CA THR A 98 -9.77 7.24 14.27
C THR A 98 -8.25 7.28 14.18
N PHE A 99 -7.72 7.68 13.03
CA PHE A 99 -6.29 7.85 12.81
C PHE A 99 -5.94 9.33 12.74
N THR A 100 -4.93 9.77 13.50
CA THR A 100 -4.51 11.17 13.51
C THR A 100 -3.70 11.52 12.25
N ASP A 101 -3.70 12.81 11.88
CA ASP A 101 -2.86 13.30 10.78
C ASP A 101 -1.37 13.14 11.04
N ALA A 102 -0.95 13.20 12.30
CA ALA A 102 0.43 12.95 12.71
C ALA A 102 0.85 11.52 12.36
N LEU A 103 0.02 10.53 12.70
CA LEU A 103 0.23 9.14 12.35
C LEU A 103 0.28 8.94 10.83
N ARG A 104 -0.65 9.54 10.06
CA ARG A 104 -0.69 9.44 8.59
C ARG A 104 0.61 9.93 7.95
N LYS A 105 1.10 11.10 8.37
CA LYS A 105 2.37 11.67 7.90
C LYS A 105 3.57 10.82 8.31
N HIS A 106 3.57 10.30 9.53
CA HIS A 106 4.61 9.41 10.02
C HIS A 106 4.70 8.11 9.20
N LEU A 107 3.55 7.48 8.93
CA LEU A 107 3.48 6.28 8.10
C LEU A 107 3.93 6.57 6.66
N ALA A 108 3.51 7.70 6.08
CA ALA A 108 3.93 8.11 4.73
C ALA A 108 5.46 8.22 4.65
N LYS A 109 6.08 8.87 5.64
CA LYS A 109 7.53 9.06 5.69
C LYS A 109 8.32 7.76 5.89
N ARG A 110 7.85 6.85 6.76
CA ARG A 110 8.54 5.60 7.07
C ARG A 110 8.19 4.44 6.17
N GLY A 111 6.99 4.43 5.63
CA GLY A 111 6.49 3.33 4.78
C GLY A 111 6.82 3.48 3.31
N PHE A 112 7.45 4.59 2.91
CA PHE A 112 7.92 4.81 1.56
C PHE A 112 9.42 4.56 1.45
N ASP A 113 9.82 3.81 0.45
CA ASP A 113 11.20 3.57 0.07
C ASP A 113 11.42 3.99 -1.40
N PRO A 114 12.45 4.77 -1.73
CA PRO A 114 12.68 5.23 -3.11
C PRO A 114 12.85 4.10 -4.13
N LEU A 115 13.32 2.92 -3.70
CA LEU A 115 13.56 1.77 -4.57
C LEU A 115 12.37 0.82 -4.60
N MET A 116 11.70 0.63 -3.46
CA MET A 116 10.58 -0.30 -3.31
C MET A 116 9.21 0.38 -3.39
N GLY A 117 9.18 1.71 -3.41
CA GLY A 117 7.94 2.49 -3.41
C GLY A 117 7.16 2.32 -2.10
N ALA A 118 5.86 2.10 -2.20
CA ALA A 118 4.96 1.91 -1.05
C ALA A 118 4.83 0.44 -0.59
N ARG A 119 5.61 -0.49 -1.14
CA ARG A 119 5.55 -1.91 -0.75
C ARG A 119 5.81 -2.16 0.74
N PRO A 120 6.72 -1.44 1.42
CA PRO A 120 6.95 -1.62 2.86
C PRO A 120 5.79 -1.14 3.73
N MET A 121 4.88 -0.30 3.21
CA MET A 121 3.81 0.34 3.95
C MET A 121 2.90 -0.65 4.67
N GLN A 122 2.43 -1.68 3.97
CA GLN A 122 1.55 -2.69 4.54
C GLN A 122 2.20 -3.40 5.73
N ARG A 123 3.48 -3.75 5.57
CA ARG A 123 4.24 -4.40 6.64
C ARG A 123 4.46 -3.46 7.83
N LEU A 124 4.78 -2.20 7.56
CA LEU A 124 4.93 -1.19 8.61
C LEU A 124 3.65 -1.05 9.44
N ILE A 125 2.48 -0.93 8.80
CA ILE A 125 1.19 -0.84 9.48
C ILE A 125 0.90 -2.12 10.28
N GLN A 126 1.23 -3.28 9.75
CA GLN A 126 1.07 -4.55 10.44
C GLN A 126 1.96 -4.64 11.69
N ASP A 127 3.22 -4.29 11.58
CA ASP A 127 4.19 -4.41 12.67
C ASP A 127 4.00 -3.34 13.76
N THR A 128 3.49 -2.15 13.38
CA THR A 128 3.30 -1.04 14.33
C THR A 128 1.90 -1.02 14.94
N ILE A 129 0.87 -0.96 14.13
CA ILE A 129 -0.52 -0.76 14.60
C ILE A 129 -1.17 -2.09 14.97
N ARG A 130 -1.17 -3.07 14.06
CA ARG A 130 -1.86 -4.35 14.32
C ARG A 130 -1.27 -5.10 15.49
N ARG A 131 0.06 -5.08 15.63
CA ARG A 131 0.75 -5.74 16.75
C ARG A 131 0.37 -5.11 18.09
N ALA A 132 0.35 -3.77 18.16
CA ALA A 132 -0.05 -3.05 19.36
C ALA A 132 -1.52 -3.28 19.72
N LEU A 133 -2.39 -3.51 18.73
CA LEU A 133 -3.81 -3.76 18.93
C LEU A 133 -4.17 -5.21 19.25
N ALA A 134 -3.30 -6.17 18.93
CA ALA A 134 -3.63 -7.59 19.04
C ALA A 134 -4.04 -7.98 20.47
N ASP A 135 -3.27 -7.56 21.46
CA ASP A 135 -3.54 -7.87 22.86
C ASP A 135 -4.81 -7.18 23.37
N GLU A 136 -5.04 -5.93 22.97
CA GLU A 136 -6.22 -5.16 23.34
C GLU A 136 -7.52 -5.72 22.73
N LEU A 137 -7.45 -6.28 21.53
CA LEU A 137 -8.58 -6.89 20.83
C LEU A 137 -8.92 -8.30 21.32
N LEU A 138 -7.91 -9.05 21.80
CA LEU A 138 -8.10 -10.45 22.21
C LEU A 138 -8.35 -10.59 23.71
N PHE A 139 -7.66 -9.80 24.51
CA PHE A 139 -7.64 -9.95 25.98
C PHE A 139 -7.80 -8.64 26.74
N GLY A 140 -7.77 -7.51 26.04
CA GLY A 140 -7.74 -6.19 26.65
C GLY A 140 -9.08 -5.44 26.61
N ARG A 141 -8.98 -4.12 26.50
CA ARG A 141 -10.12 -3.18 26.60
C ARG A 141 -11.07 -3.18 25.40
N LEU A 142 -10.68 -3.77 24.26
CA LEU A 142 -11.44 -3.79 23.01
C LEU A 142 -12.13 -5.13 22.71
N VAL A 143 -12.14 -6.07 23.65
CA VAL A 143 -12.78 -7.41 23.50
C VAL A 143 -14.27 -7.28 23.15
N ASP A 144 -14.99 -6.36 23.78
CA ASP A 144 -16.42 -6.09 23.53
C ASP A 144 -16.64 -4.95 22.51
N GLY A 145 -15.57 -4.48 21.87
CA GLY A 145 -15.56 -3.30 21.01
C GLY A 145 -15.32 -2.01 21.79
N GLY A 146 -15.40 -0.86 21.09
CA GLY A 146 -15.17 0.46 21.70
C GLY A 146 -14.72 1.48 20.67
N ARG A 147 -14.21 2.60 21.17
CA ARG A 147 -13.57 3.62 20.37
C ARG A 147 -12.06 3.58 20.55
N LEU A 148 -11.34 3.78 19.47
CA LEU A 148 -9.90 3.75 19.43
C LEU A 148 -9.39 4.97 18.65
N THR A 149 -8.52 5.76 19.27
CA THR A 149 -7.73 6.74 18.53
C THR A 149 -6.28 6.25 18.44
N VAL A 150 -5.76 6.19 17.23
CA VAL A 150 -4.37 5.80 16.98
C VAL A 150 -3.57 7.04 16.60
N ASP A 151 -2.57 7.33 17.40
CA ASP A 151 -1.67 8.47 17.24
C ASP A 151 -0.21 8.03 17.23
N VAL A 152 0.70 8.97 17.06
CA VAL A 152 2.15 8.77 17.15
C VAL A 152 2.76 9.86 18.02
N ASN A 153 3.65 9.47 18.95
CA ASN A 153 4.39 10.42 19.78
C ASN A 153 5.58 11.02 19.02
N GLU A 154 6.25 11.99 19.64
CA GLU A 154 7.44 12.66 19.06
C GLU A 154 8.60 11.68 18.79
N ALA A 155 8.69 10.57 19.52
CA ALA A 155 9.68 9.52 19.31
C ALA A 155 9.32 8.59 18.12
N GLY A 156 8.10 8.73 17.53
CA GLY A 156 7.63 7.91 16.42
C GLY A 156 7.05 6.57 16.86
N GLU A 157 6.66 6.43 18.12
CA GLU A 157 6.00 5.24 18.65
C GLU A 157 4.48 5.42 18.59
N VAL A 158 3.77 4.36 18.20
CA VAL A 158 2.31 4.37 18.12
C VAL A 158 1.71 4.42 19.52
N GLN A 159 0.80 5.34 19.72
CA GLN A 159 -0.01 5.49 20.93
C GLN A 159 -1.46 5.13 20.64
N LEU A 160 -2.05 4.37 21.57
CA LEU A 160 -3.43 3.92 21.51
C LEU A 160 -4.22 4.58 22.63
N ASP A 161 -5.17 5.43 22.27
CA ASP A 161 -6.17 5.94 23.20
C ASP A 161 -7.45 5.14 23.03
N ILE A 162 -7.83 4.41 24.08
CA ILE A 162 -8.87 3.40 24.03
C ILE A 162 -10.00 3.75 25.00
N GLU A 163 -11.18 3.95 24.44
CA GLU A 163 -12.44 4.05 25.18
C GLU A 163 -13.21 2.75 25.00
N PRO A 164 -13.19 1.84 26.00
CA PRO A 164 -13.92 0.58 25.91
C PRO A 164 -15.42 0.82 25.87
N ARG A 165 -16.14 0.00 25.14
CA ARG A 165 -17.59 0.00 25.15
C ARG A 165 -18.07 -0.39 26.54
N LYS A 166 -18.94 0.42 27.17
CA LYS A 166 -19.60 0.03 28.43
C LYS A 166 -20.39 -1.24 28.17
N SER A 167 -19.99 -2.34 28.79
CA SER A 167 -20.74 -3.58 28.71
C SER A 167 -22.08 -3.39 29.48
N ASP A 168 -23.19 -3.56 28.80
CA ASP A 168 -24.53 -3.69 29.41
C ASP A 168 -24.71 -5.07 30.10
N LYS A 169 -23.67 -5.59 30.75
CA LYS A 169 -23.83 -6.76 31.59
C LYS A 169 -24.49 -6.28 32.89
N PRO A 170 -25.73 -6.73 33.20
CA PRO A 170 -26.31 -6.49 34.51
C PRO A 170 -25.37 -7.06 35.57
N LYS A 171 -24.99 -6.24 36.56
CA LYS A 171 -24.28 -6.72 37.74
C LYS A 171 -25.09 -7.90 38.30
N ALA A 172 -24.49 -9.08 38.29
CA ALA A 172 -25.05 -10.20 39.04
C ALA A 172 -25.17 -9.75 40.48
N GLU A 173 -26.42 -9.67 41.00
CA GLU A 173 -26.68 -9.46 42.41
C GLU A 173 -25.99 -10.58 43.18
N PRO A 174 -25.31 -10.27 44.30
CA PRO A 174 -24.77 -11.31 45.16
C PRO A 174 -25.96 -12.11 45.72
N ALA A 175 -25.98 -13.41 45.45
CA ALA A 175 -26.90 -14.34 46.06
C ALA A 175 -26.73 -14.25 47.58
N THR A 176 -27.71 -13.68 48.23
CA THR A 176 -27.84 -13.70 49.69
C THR A 176 -28.21 -15.14 50.08
N ALA A 177 -27.31 -15.76 50.84
CA ALA A 177 -27.56 -17.03 51.52
C ALA A 177 -28.38 -16.81 52.79
#